data_85f580738a02f6a736efbd2272027018
#
_entry.id   85f580738a02f6a736efbd2272027018
#
_cell.length_a   1.000
_cell.length_b   1.000
_cell.length_c   1.000
_cell.angle_alpha   90.00
_cell.angle_beta   90.00
_cell.angle_gamma   90.00
#
_symmetry.space_group_name_H-M   'P 1'
#
loop_
_entity.id
_entity.type
_entity.pdbx_description
1 polymer ?
#
loop_
_entity_poly.entity_id
_entity_poly.type
_entity_poly.pdbx_seq_one_letter_code
_entity_poly.pdbx_strand_id
1 'polypeptide(L)'
;MSSSPRRGSRPTARAAGLVLGYLADRALGDPRRLHPVAGFGLAAMALEKRTYADSRLSGATHTAILVGATAALGVLAERSGRRAGWVGQTAVTAAATWTVLGGTSLADTGRTMARHLDADDLESARALLPSLCGRDPSVLDADGLARASLESVAENTSDATVGALFWGAVAGVPGLLAYRASNTLDAMIGYRNDRYGRFGWAAARWDDVVNLAPARLAGALTVAAAPVVGGSPRAAVQAWRRDAAAHP
;
A
#
# COMPACT_ATOMS: atom_id res chain seq x y z
N MET A 1 26.17 37.86 19.16
CA MET A 1 25.96 37.03 17.95
C MET A 1 24.94 35.94 18.28
N SER A 2 23.69 36.22 17.93
CA SER A 2 22.57 35.26 18.18
C SER A 2 22.51 34.27 17.01
N SER A 3 22.92 33.03 17.22
CA SER A 3 22.77 31.98 16.24
C SER A 3 21.32 31.53 16.24
N SER A 4 20.51 32.07 15.31
CA SER A 4 19.18 31.51 15.04
C SER A 4 19.30 30.02 14.70
N PRO A 5 18.55 29.12 15.34
CA PRO A 5 18.53 27.73 14.97
C PRO A 5 18.03 27.63 13.51
N ARG A 6 18.80 27.03 12.64
CA ARG A 6 18.42 26.77 11.25
C ARG A 6 17.09 25.98 11.28
N ARG A 7 15.99 26.64 10.97
CA ARG A 7 14.70 25.99 10.75
C ARG A 7 14.89 25.03 9.60
N GLY A 8 14.96 23.73 9.88
CA GLY A 8 14.99 22.70 8.84
C GLY A 8 13.89 22.96 7.83
N SER A 9 14.19 22.80 6.54
CA SER A 9 13.21 23.07 5.49
C SER A 9 12.06 22.03 5.56
N ARG A 10 10.86 22.42 5.11
CA ARG A 10 9.68 21.53 5.08
C ARG A 10 9.94 20.19 4.38
N PRO A 11 10.68 20.14 3.24
CA PRO A 11 11.05 18.89 2.58
C PRO A 11 11.90 17.97 3.47
N THR A 12 12.81 18.53 4.29
CA THR A 12 13.68 17.72 5.16
C THR A 12 12.92 17.06 6.31
N ALA A 13 11.96 17.76 6.92
CA ALA A 13 11.10 17.17 7.96
C ALA A 13 10.23 16.04 7.41
N ARG A 14 9.68 16.22 6.20
CA ARG A 14 8.90 15.18 5.52
C ARG A 14 9.77 13.97 5.20
N ALA A 15 10.92 14.16 4.56
CA ALA A 15 11.84 13.07 4.24
C ALA A 15 12.29 12.31 5.50
N ALA A 16 12.67 13.03 6.57
CA ALA A 16 13.02 12.41 7.83
C ALA A 16 11.86 11.61 8.42
N GLY A 17 10.64 12.13 8.36
CA GLY A 17 9.45 11.44 8.82
C GLY A 17 9.15 10.15 8.04
N LEU A 18 9.27 10.18 6.71
CA LEU A 18 9.10 8.98 5.87
C LEU A 18 10.12 7.90 6.21
N VAL A 19 11.40 8.29 6.34
CA VAL A 19 12.47 7.36 6.70
C VAL A 19 12.25 6.78 8.10
N LEU A 20 11.93 7.60 9.09
CA LEU A 20 11.67 7.13 10.45
C LEU A 20 10.44 6.23 10.52
N GLY A 21 9.37 6.54 9.78
CA GLY A 21 8.19 5.68 9.70
C GLY A 21 8.47 4.34 9.04
N TYR A 22 9.26 4.32 7.97
CA TYR A 22 9.73 3.07 7.36
C TYR A 22 10.60 2.25 8.33
N LEU A 23 11.52 2.89 9.04
CA LEU A 23 12.34 2.20 10.04
C LEU A 23 11.50 1.69 11.20
N ALA A 24 10.45 2.41 11.60
CA ALA A 24 9.50 1.95 12.61
C ALA A 24 8.73 0.70 12.13
N ASP A 25 8.26 0.66 10.87
CA ASP A 25 7.66 -0.54 10.28
C ASP A 25 8.64 -1.72 10.32
N ARG A 26 9.91 -1.49 9.95
CA ARG A 26 10.94 -2.53 9.98
C ARG A 26 11.25 -3.06 11.38
N ALA A 27 11.18 -2.22 12.39
CA ALA A 27 11.55 -2.56 13.77
C ALA A 27 10.38 -3.10 14.61
N LEU A 28 9.18 -2.55 14.42
CA LEU A 28 8.02 -2.81 15.24
C LEU A 28 6.96 -3.69 14.54
N GLY A 29 7.02 -3.78 13.20
CA GLY A 29 5.96 -4.38 12.39
C GLY A 29 4.66 -3.56 12.44
N ASP A 30 3.58 -4.16 11.97
CA ASP A 30 2.26 -3.54 11.97
C ASP A 30 1.67 -3.42 13.38
N PRO A 31 0.91 -2.35 13.66
CA PRO A 31 0.16 -2.24 14.90
C PRO A 31 -0.84 -3.41 15.04
N ARG A 32 -0.61 -4.31 15.99
CA ARG A 32 -1.47 -5.50 16.18
C ARG A 32 -2.86 -5.19 16.74
N ARG A 33 -3.05 -4.03 17.37
CA ARG A 33 -4.33 -3.60 17.95
C ARG A 33 -4.68 -2.21 17.41
N LEU A 34 -5.97 -1.95 17.18
CA LEU A 34 -6.48 -0.66 16.69
C LEU A 34 -5.81 -0.22 15.38
N HIS A 35 -5.57 -1.18 14.46
CA HIS A 35 -4.89 -0.89 13.21
C HIS A 35 -5.68 0.16 12.39
N PRO A 36 -5.12 1.34 12.07
CA PRO A 36 -5.87 2.42 11.45
C PRO A 36 -6.48 2.04 10.09
N VAL A 37 -5.79 1.21 9.30
CA VAL A 37 -6.31 0.72 8.01
C VAL A 37 -7.51 -0.21 8.22
N ALA A 38 -7.48 -1.07 9.24
CA ALA A 38 -8.65 -1.89 9.58
C ALA A 38 -9.82 -1.02 10.07
N GLY A 39 -9.54 0.01 10.86
CA GLY A 39 -10.55 1.02 11.26
C GLY A 39 -11.17 1.74 10.08
N PHE A 40 -10.35 2.09 9.07
CA PHE A 40 -10.83 2.66 7.81
C PHE A 40 -11.74 1.66 7.07
N GLY A 41 -11.36 0.39 6.97
CA GLY A 41 -12.18 -0.65 6.36
C GLY A 41 -13.54 -0.82 7.04
N LEU A 42 -13.58 -0.79 8.39
CA LEU A 42 -14.85 -0.80 9.13
C LEU A 42 -15.73 0.42 8.83
N ALA A 43 -15.13 1.61 8.75
CA ALA A 43 -15.84 2.84 8.39
C ALA A 43 -16.37 2.78 6.95
N ALA A 44 -15.58 2.24 6.02
CA ALA A 44 -16.00 2.04 4.63
C ALA A 44 -17.19 1.09 4.53
N MET A 45 -17.17 -0.05 5.22
CA MET A 45 -18.30 -0.99 5.28
C MET A 45 -19.54 -0.36 5.92
N ALA A 46 -19.37 0.45 6.96
CA ALA A 46 -20.49 1.13 7.60
C ALA A 46 -21.14 2.20 6.68
N LEU A 47 -20.32 2.93 5.93
CA LEU A 47 -20.79 3.89 4.94
C LEU A 47 -21.42 3.18 3.74
N GLU A 48 -20.87 2.05 3.29
CA GLU A 48 -21.44 1.26 2.18
C GLU A 48 -22.89 0.90 2.43
N LYS A 49 -23.25 0.48 3.64
CA LYS A 49 -24.64 0.16 4.02
C LYS A 49 -25.62 1.30 3.74
N ARG A 50 -25.14 2.54 3.67
CA ARG A 50 -25.97 3.75 3.43
C ARG A 50 -25.86 4.28 2.02
N THR A 51 -24.76 4.01 1.34
CA THR A 51 -24.44 4.57 0.02
C THR A 51 -24.54 3.55 -1.11
N TYR A 52 -24.67 2.26 -0.78
CA TYR A 52 -24.73 1.22 -1.80
C TYR A 52 -25.98 1.35 -2.65
N ALA A 53 -25.76 1.46 -3.95
CA ALA A 53 -26.75 1.22 -5.00
C ALA A 53 -25.98 0.64 -6.20
N ASP A 54 -26.62 -0.19 -7.01
CA ASP A 54 -26.00 -0.70 -8.25
C ASP A 54 -25.85 0.42 -9.29
N SER A 55 -24.96 1.37 -9.00
CA SER A 55 -24.74 2.59 -9.76
C SER A 55 -23.30 3.06 -9.64
N ARG A 56 -22.72 3.48 -10.79
CA ARG A 56 -21.39 4.10 -10.81
C ARG A 56 -21.35 5.42 -10.03
N LEU A 57 -22.41 6.21 -10.06
CA LEU A 57 -22.47 7.48 -9.33
C LEU A 57 -22.45 7.26 -7.83
N SER A 58 -23.19 6.27 -7.34
CA SER A 58 -23.18 5.90 -5.92
C SER A 58 -21.80 5.46 -5.47
N GLY A 59 -21.14 4.59 -6.23
CA GLY A 59 -19.76 4.16 -5.95
C GLY A 59 -18.76 5.29 -6.03
N ALA A 60 -18.87 6.19 -7.01
CA ALA A 60 -18.01 7.36 -7.10
C ALA A 60 -18.17 8.29 -5.89
N THR A 61 -19.40 8.51 -5.45
CA THR A 61 -19.70 9.31 -4.25
C THR A 61 -19.13 8.66 -2.99
N HIS A 62 -19.31 7.34 -2.84
CA HIS A 62 -18.74 6.56 -1.74
C HIS A 62 -17.19 6.69 -1.68
N THR A 63 -16.53 6.46 -2.81
CA THR A 63 -15.07 6.58 -2.94
C THR A 63 -14.59 7.99 -2.65
N ALA A 64 -15.25 9.01 -3.22
CA ALA A 64 -14.90 10.41 -3.02
C ALA A 64 -15.02 10.85 -1.56
N ILE A 65 -16.09 10.43 -0.86
CA ILE A 65 -16.27 10.73 0.56
C ILE A 65 -15.13 10.13 1.39
N LEU A 66 -14.81 8.85 1.21
CA LEU A 66 -13.81 8.15 2.02
C LEU A 66 -12.39 8.62 1.74
N VAL A 67 -12.02 8.73 0.48
CA VAL A 67 -10.68 9.24 0.10
C VAL A 67 -10.55 10.71 0.48
N GLY A 68 -11.58 11.53 0.23
CA GLY A 68 -11.59 12.93 0.59
C GLY A 68 -11.52 13.17 2.10
N ALA A 69 -12.29 12.44 2.90
CA ALA A 69 -12.24 12.52 4.36
C ALA A 69 -10.85 12.12 4.90
N THR A 70 -10.26 11.06 4.34
CA THR A 70 -8.93 10.60 4.74
C THR A 70 -7.85 11.60 4.34
N ALA A 71 -7.93 12.20 3.16
CA ALA A 71 -7.06 13.30 2.74
C ALA A 71 -7.19 14.52 3.68
N ALA A 72 -8.42 14.89 4.04
CA ALA A 72 -8.68 16.00 4.97
C ALA A 72 -8.09 15.75 6.36
N LEU A 73 -8.21 14.53 6.89
CA LEU A 73 -7.54 14.11 8.13
C LEU A 73 -6.03 14.26 8.01
N GLY A 74 -5.45 13.86 6.88
CA GLY A 74 -4.03 14.02 6.58
C GLY A 74 -3.60 15.50 6.58
N VAL A 75 -4.42 16.38 5.98
CA VAL A 75 -4.18 17.84 6.00
C VAL A 75 -4.20 18.39 7.42
N LEU A 76 -5.17 17.97 8.23
CA LEU A 76 -5.27 18.41 9.63
C LEU A 76 -4.08 17.93 10.46
N ALA A 77 -3.71 16.65 10.32
CA ALA A 77 -2.55 16.08 10.99
C ALA A 77 -1.24 16.79 10.59
N GLU A 78 -1.03 17.00 9.29
CA GLU A 78 0.15 17.70 8.81
C GLU A 78 0.20 19.16 9.26
N ARG A 79 -0.94 19.88 9.27
CA ARG A 79 -1.02 21.24 9.79
C ARG A 79 -0.69 21.30 11.29
N SER A 80 -1.19 20.36 12.07
CA SER A 80 -0.88 20.26 13.51
C SER A 80 0.60 19.99 13.74
N GLY A 81 1.18 19.04 13.00
CA GLY A 81 2.62 18.77 13.06
C GLY A 81 3.47 19.99 12.70
N ARG A 82 3.09 20.74 11.66
CA ARG A 82 3.80 21.98 11.24
C ARG A 82 3.77 23.08 12.32
N ARG A 83 2.65 23.19 13.08
CA ARG A 83 2.55 24.15 14.19
C ARG A 83 3.53 23.83 15.32
N ALA A 84 3.82 22.53 15.53
CA ALA A 84 4.81 22.07 16.50
C ALA A 84 6.27 22.09 15.93
N GLY A 85 6.50 22.74 14.79
CA GLY A 85 7.80 22.91 14.17
C GLY A 85 8.31 21.67 13.44
N TRP A 86 9.63 21.63 13.22
CA TRP A 86 10.27 20.56 12.47
C TRP A 86 10.09 19.19 13.10
N VAL A 87 10.25 19.09 14.42
CA VAL A 87 10.09 17.84 15.18
C VAL A 87 8.65 17.34 15.10
N GLY A 88 7.67 18.21 15.30
CA GLY A 88 6.25 17.85 15.22
C GLY A 88 5.86 17.37 13.82
N GLN A 89 6.32 18.05 12.76
CA GLN A 89 6.08 17.60 11.39
C GLN A 89 6.73 16.24 11.10
N THR A 90 7.97 16.03 11.54
CA THR A 90 8.68 14.76 11.40
C THR A 90 7.93 13.64 12.13
N ALA A 91 7.52 13.86 13.37
CA ALA A 91 6.81 12.87 14.18
C ALA A 91 5.45 12.48 13.58
N VAL A 92 4.65 13.46 13.14
CA VAL A 92 3.35 13.18 12.47
C VAL A 92 3.54 12.42 11.17
N THR A 93 4.54 12.81 10.35
CA THR A 93 4.83 12.09 9.11
C THR A 93 5.31 10.67 9.40
N ALA A 94 6.17 10.46 10.40
CA ALA A 94 6.65 9.15 10.79
C ALA A 94 5.53 8.24 11.30
N ALA A 95 4.67 8.75 12.17
CA ALA A 95 3.52 8.00 12.68
C ALA A 95 2.55 7.62 11.55
N ALA A 96 2.20 8.56 10.66
CA ALA A 96 1.35 8.29 9.51
C ALA A 96 1.97 7.25 8.57
N THR A 97 3.27 7.35 8.30
CA THR A 97 4.00 6.39 7.46
C THR A 97 3.97 4.99 8.08
N TRP A 98 4.34 4.86 9.36
CA TRP A 98 4.31 3.58 10.05
C TRP A 98 2.94 2.91 10.03
N THR A 99 1.87 3.69 10.22
CA THR A 99 0.50 3.14 10.29
C THR A 99 -0.08 2.71 8.95
N VAL A 100 0.46 3.17 7.82
CA VAL A 100 -0.05 2.81 6.49
C VAL A 100 0.83 1.80 5.75
N LEU A 101 2.10 1.64 6.15
CA LEU A 101 2.95 0.60 5.62
C LEU A 101 2.50 -0.76 6.16
N GLY A 102 2.90 -1.81 5.55
CA GLY A 102 2.67 -3.21 5.92
C GLY A 102 3.80 -4.09 5.39
N GLY A 103 4.94 -3.44 5.10
CA GLY A 103 6.06 -4.09 4.42
C GLY A 103 6.71 -5.21 5.24
N THR A 104 6.78 -5.05 6.55
CA THR A 104 7.38 -6.08 7.43
C THR A 104 6.49 -7.29 7.55
N SER A 105 5.20 -7.12 7.79
CA SER A 105 4.23 -8.23 7.86
C SER A 105 4.11 -8.97 6.52
N LEU A 106 4.12 -8.24 5.40
CA LEU A 106 4.14 -8.83 4.06
C LEU A 106 5.39 -9.68 3.83
N ALA A 107 6.57 -9.15 4.17
CA ALA A 107 7.82 -9.88 4.04
C ALA A 107 7.87 -11.13 4.92
N ASP A 108 7.33 -11.08 6.14
CA ASP A 108 7.27 -12.21 7.05
C ASP A 108 6.28 -13.27 6.56
N THR A 109 5.16 -12.87 5.99
CA THR A 109 4.19 -13.79 5.35
C THR A 109 4.81 -14.46 4.14
N GLY A 110 5.51 -13.71 3.27
CA GLY A 110 6.24 -14.29 2.13
C GLY A 110 7.32 -15.29 2.54
N ARG A 111 8.10 -15.00 3.59
CA ARG A 111 9.10 -15.93 4.13
C ARG A 111 8.44 -17.17 4.75
N THR A 112 7.30 -17.04 5.37
CA THR A 112 6.55 -18.16 5.94
C THR A 112 6.03 -19.07 4.83
N MET A 113 5.50 -18.49 3.76
CA MET A 113 5.07 -19.21 2.56
C MET A 113 6.25 -20.01 1.95
N ALA A 114 7.40 -19.36 1.78
CA ALA A 114 8.60 -20.02 1.25
C ALA A 114 9.01 -21.23 2.11
N ARG A 115 8.99 -21.09 3.44
CA ARG A 115 9.31 -22.21 4.35
C ARG A 115 8.33 -23.38 4.23
N HIS A 116 7.03 -23.13 4.06
CA HIS A 116 6.06 -24.20 3.85
C HIS A 116 6.29 -24.92 2.52
N LEU A 117 6.57 -24.16 1.45
CA LEU A 117 6.87 -24.74 0.13
C LEU A 117 8.18 -25.53 0.13
N ASP A 118 9.24 -25.03 0.76
CA ASP A 118 10.54 -25.70 0.88
C ASP A 118 10.44 -27.01 1.69
N ALA A 119 9.48 -27.08 2.64
CA ALA A 119 9.21 -28.27 3.46
C ALA A 119 8.19 -29.22 2.81
N ASP A 120 7.71 -28.93 1.58
CA ASP A 120 6.61 -29.66 0.91
C ASP A 120 5.29 -29.71 1.73
N ASP A 121 5.12 -28.73 2.66
CA ASP A 121 3.91 -28.58 3.48
C ASP A 121 2.86 -27.77 2.71
N LEU A 122 2.26 -28.42 1.71
CA LEU A 122 1.29 -27.76 0.85
C LEU A 122 -0.03 -27.42 1.58
N GLU A 123 -0.34 -28.13 2.66
CA GLU A 123 -1.55 -27.86 3.45
C GLU A 123 -1.42 -26.50 4.16
N SER A 124 -0.31 -26.27 4.87
CA SER A 124 -0.03 -24.98 5.51
C SER A 124 0.14 -23.85 4.49
N ALA A 125 0.77 -24.12 3.34
CA ALA A 125 0.90 -23.15 2.26
C ALA A 125 -0.48 -22.73 1.71
N ARG A 126 -1.41 -23.68 1.49
CA ARG A 126 -2.79 -23.38 1.08
C ARG A 126 -3.55 -22.58 2.14
N ALA A 127 -3.39 -22.93 3.40
CA ALA A 127 -4.03 -22.20 4.50
C ALA A 127 -3.52 -20.74 4.62
N LEU A 128 -2.27 -20.50 4.26
CA LEU A 128 -1.65 -19.18 4.32
C LEU A 128 -2.00 -18.26 3.12
N LEU A 129 -2.21 -18.84 1.91
CA LEU A 129 -2.39 -18.07 0.67
C LEU A 129 -3.52 -17.01 0.74
N PRO A 130 -4.67 -17.26 1.39
CA PRO A 130 -5.73 -16.23 1.51
C PRO A 130 -5.32 -14.97 2.25
N SER A 131 -4.21 -14.99 3.00
CA SER A 131 -3.64 -13.79 3.63
C SER A 131 -2.85 -12.91 2.65
N LEU A 132 -2.51 -13.44 1.48
CA LEU A 132 -1.75 -12.75 0.43
C LEU A 132 -2.65 -12.33 -0.73
N CYS A 133 -3.51 -13.21 -1.22
CA CYS A 133 -4.36 -12.94 -2.37
C CYS A 133 -5.70 -13.70 -2.30
N GLY A 134 -6.65 -13.27 -3.14
CA GLY A 134 -7.98 -13.86 -3.23
C GLY A 134 -8.09 -15.08 -4.16
N ARG A 135 -6.98 -15.72 -4.57
CA ARG A 135 -7.02 -16.92 -5.41
C ARG A 135 -7.48 -18.13 -4.58
N ASP A 136 -8.24 -19.04 -5.22
CA ASP A 136 -8.63 -20.29 -4.59
C ASP A 136 -7.42 -21.22 -4.41
N PRO A 137 -6.97 -21.46 -3.17
CA PRO A 137 -5.79 -22.29 -2.92
C PRO A 137 -6.03 -23.78 -3.19
N SER A 138 -7.30 -24.25 -3.24
CA SER A 138 -7.63 -25.66 -3.35
C SER A 138 -7.28 -26.26 -4.71
N VAL A 139 -7.23 -25.42 -5.76
CA VAL A 139 -6.94 -25.82 -7.14
C VAL A 139 -5.49 -25.62 -7.53
N LEU A 140 -4.63 -25.14 -6.61
CA LEU A 140 -3.23 -24.83 -6.90
C LEU A 140 -2.31 -25.96 -6.42
N ASP A 141 -1.38 -26.35 -7.29
CA ASP A 141 -0.23 -27.18 -6.95
C ASP A 141 0.90 -26.33 -6.32
N ALA A 142 2.04 -26.93 -6.02
CA ALA A 142 3.18 -26.25 -5.41
C ALA A 142 3.66 -25.04 -6.24
N ASP A 143 3.78 -25.19 -7.55
CA ASP A 143 4.21 -24.14 -8.47
C ASP A 143 3.17 -23.03 -8.55
N GLY A 144 1.90 -23.37 -8.58
CA GLY A 144 0.78 -22.44 -8.55
C GLY A 144 0.74 -21.61 -7.26
N LEU A 145 0.97 -22.23 -6.10
CA LEU A 145 1.09 -21.56 -4.81
C LEU A 145 2.28 -20.61 -4.75
N ALA A 146 3.46 -21.08 -5.21
CA ALA A 146 4.67 -20.27 -5.28
C ALA A 146 4.48 -19.04 -6.16
N ARG A 147 3.92 -19.24 -7.37
CA ARG A 147 3.65 -18.16 -8.32
C ARG A 147 2.64 -17.15 -7.75
N ALA A 148 1.50 -17.61 -7.24
CA ALA A 148 0.47 -16.75 -6.68
C ALA A 148 1.00 -15.90 -5.52
N SER A 149 1.81 -16.51 -4.66
CA SER A 149 2.42 -15.82 -3.53
C SER A 149 3.47 -14.80 -3.96
N LEU A 150 4.33 -15.14 -4.93
CA LEU A 150 5.35 -14.23 -5.44
C LEU A 150 4.71 -13.02 -6.14
N GLU A 151 3.71 -13.25 -6.98
CA GLU A 151 2.96 -12.18 -7.65
C GLU A 151 2.31 -11.25 -6.62
N SER A 152 1.65 -11.80 -5.60
CA SER A 152 1.01 -11.02 -4.55
C SER A 152 2.01 -10.23 -3.70
N VAL A 153 3.14 -10.82 -3.32
CA VAL A 153 4.20 -10.10 -2.58
C VAL A 153 4.77 -8.96 -3.41
N ALA A 154 4.98 -9.17 -4.72
CA ALA A 154 5.48 -8.13 -5.62
C ALA A 154 4.47 -6.98 -5.77
N GLU A 155 3.19 -7.28 -6.01
CA GLU A 155 2.09 -6.33 -6.11
C GLU A 155 1.93 -5.52 -4.81
N ASN A 156 1.79 -6.20 -3.68
CA ASN A 156 1.63 -5.52 -2.39
C ASN A 156 2.88 -4.73 -1.97
N THR A 157 4.08 -5.11 -2.41
CA THR A 157 5.29 -4.29 -2.20
C THR A 157 5.20 -3.00 -2.99
N SER A 158 4.74 -3.06 -4.25
CA SER A 158 4.48 -1.87 -5.06
C SER A 158 3.44 -0.97 -4.38
N ASP A 159 2.30 -1.53 -4.01
CA ASP A 159 1.16 -0.77 -3.53
C ASP A 159 1.31 -0.31 -2.08
N ALA A 160 1.55 -1.22 -1.15
CA ALA A 160 1.58 -0.88 0.26
C ALA A 160 2.87 -0.17 0.71
N THR A 161 3.97 -0.29 -0.05
CA THR A 161 5.26 0.32 0.34
C THR A 161 5.66 1.42 -0.61
N VAL A 162 5.91 1.10 -1.89
CA VAL A 162 6.45 2.08 -2.86
C VAL A 162 5.43 3.18 -3.13
N GLY A 163 4.17 2.83 -3.39
CA GLY A 163 3.10 3.79 -3.66
C GLY A 163 2.82 4.71 -2.48
N ALA A 164 2.75 4.14 -1.26
CA ALA A 164 2.56 4.92 -0.05
C ALA A 164 3.70 5.92 0.17
N LEU A 165 4.96 5.49 0.07
CA LEU A 165 6.14 6.36 0.21
C LEU A 165 6.24 7.40 -0.90
N PHE A 166 5.90 7.05 -2.14
CA PHE A 166 5.84 7.97 -3.27
C PHE A 166 4.86 9.11 -3.00
N TRP A 167 3.61 8.80 -2.66
CA TRP A 167 2.60 9.82 -2.38
C TRP A 167 2.89 10.59 -1.09
N GLY A 168 3.50 9.94 -0.10
CA GLY A 168 4.04 10.61 1.08
C GLY A 168 5.12 11.64 0.73
N ALA A 169 6.01 11.33 -0.20
CA ALA A 169 7.05 12.25 -0.65
C ALA A 169 6.47 13.41 -1.47
N VAL A 170 5.55 13.14 -2.40
CA VAL A 170 4.97 14.13 -3.31
C VAL A 170 3.96 15.04 -2.59
N ALA A 171 2.98 14.45 -1.92
CA ALA A 171 1.83 15.17 -1.36
C ALA A 171 1.78 15.18 0.18
N GLY A 172 2.80 14.64 0.87
CA GLY A 172 2.89 14.62 2.33
C GLY A 172 1.90 13.66 2.99
N VAL A 173 1.56 13.93 4.24
CA VAL A 173 0.62 13.08 5.00
C VAL A 173 -0.75 12.96 4.32
N PRO A 174 -1.34 14.00 3.72
CA PRO A 174 -2.58 13.86 2.94
C PRO A 174 -2.47 12.85 1.80
N GLY A 175 -1.40 12.93 1.01
CA GLY A 175 -1.20 12.02 -0.11
C GLY A 175 -0.99 10.58 0.33
N LEU A 176 -0.19 10.38 1.36
CA LEU A 176 0.08 9.09 1.97
C LEU A 176 -1.20 8.39 2.47
N LEU A 177 -2.05 9.12 3.22
CA LEU A 177 -3.30 8.57 3.75
C LEU A 177 -4.36 8.36 2.66
N ALA A 178 -4.50 9.31 1.72
CA ALA A 178 -5.44 9.20 0.61
C ALA A 178 -5.10 8.03 -0.31
N TYR A 179 -3.82 7.85 -0.63
CA TYR A 179 -3.36 6.72 -1.42
C TYR A 179 -3.69 5.39 -0.72
N ARG A 180 -3.37 5.26 0.58
CA ARG A 180 -3.68 4.03 1.31
C ARG A 180 -5.18 3.75 1.37
N ALA A 181 -6.00 4.80 1.50
CA ALA A 181 -7.45 4.68 1.45
C ALA A 181 -7.93 4.19 0.08
N SER A 182 -7.38 4.71 -1.02
CA SER A 182 -7.69 4.29 -2.40
C SER A 182 -7.39 2.81 -2.61
N ASN A 183 -6.17 2.39 -2.30
CA ASN A 183 -5.73 1.00 -2.42
C ASN A 183 -6.58 0.05 -1.54
N THR A 184 -6.93 0.47 -0.31
CA THR A 184 -7.80 -0.32 0.55
C THR A 184 -9.22 -0.44 -0.01
N LEU A 185 -9.77 0.63 -0.59
CA LEU A 185 -11.10 0.60 -1.21
C LEU A 185 -11.13 -0.29 -2.44
N ASP A 186 -10.10 -0.23 -3.30
CA ASP A 186 -10.01 -1.14 -4.44
C ASP A 186 -10.00 -2.60 -3.97
N ALA A 187 -9.17 -2.93 -2.99
CA ALA A 187 -9.14 -4.28 -2.40
C ALA A 187 -10.46 -4.71 -1.76
N MET A 188 -11.33 -3.78 -1.33
CA MET A 188 -12.62 -4.09 -0.71
C MET A 188 -13.76 -4.19 -1.71
N ILE A 189 -13.83 -3.30 -2.70
CA ILE A 189 -14.99 -3.14 -3.59
C ILE A 189 -14.62 -3.07 -5.08
N GLY A 190 -13.34 -3.12 -5.46
CA GLY A 190 -12.88 -3.03 -6.86
C GLY A 190 -13.16 -4.26 -7.72
N TYR A 191 -13.75 -5.31 -7.15
CA TYR A 191 -14.02 -6.57 -7.84
C TYR A 191 -15.07 -6.44 -8.95
N ARG A 192 -14.83 -7.14 -10.07
CA ARG A 192 -15.79 -7.25 -11.18
C ARG A 192 -16.77 -8.41 -10.95
N ASN A 193 -17.64 -8.26 -9.97
CA ASN A 193 -18.73 -9.19 -9.69
C ASN A 193 -20.09 -8.48 -9.75
N ASP A 194 -21.18 -9.23 -9.61
CA ASP A 194 -22.55 -8.70 -9.71
C ASP A 194 -22.83 -7.57 -8.71
N ARG A 195 -22.22 -7.65 -7.52
CA ARG A 195 -22.39 -6.63 -6.48
C ARG A 195 -21.60 -5.36 -6.75
N TYR A 196 -20.32 -5.48 -7.12
CA TYR A 196 -19.39 -4.35 -7.16
C TYR A 196 -19.04 -3.87 -8.56
N GLY A 197 -19.43 -4.57 -9.62
CA GLY A 197 -19.06 -4.23 -10.99
C GLY A 197 -19.41 -2.81 -11.42
N ARG A 198 -20.51 -2.22 -10.86
CA ARG A 198 -20.86 -0.80 -11.06
C ARG A 198 -20.45 0.06 -9.89
N PHE A 199 -20.73 -0.37 -8.67
CA PHE A 199 -20.43 0.39 -7.46
C PHE A 199 -18.92 0.55 -7.23
N GLY A 200 -18.13 -0.50 -7.37
CA GLY A 200 -16.68 -0.47 -7.19
C GLY A 200 -15.88 0.15 -8.34
N TRP A 201 -16.53 0.42 -9.50
CA TRP A 201 -15.86 0.94 -10.68
C TRP A 201 -14.97 2.17 -10.41
N ALA A 202 -15.44 3.11 -9.60
CA ALA A 202 -14.70 4.33 -9.32
C ALA A 202 -13.49 4.08 -8.42
N ALA A 203 -13.60 3.17 -7.44
CA ALA A 203 -12.47 2.78 -6.59
C ALA A 203 -11.36 2.13 -7.42
N ALA A 204 -11.71 1.14 -8.26
CA ALA A 204 -10.76 0.46 -9.13
C ALA A 204 -10.07 1.44 -10.10
N ARG A 205 -10.84 2.29 -10.79
CA ARG A 205 -10.25 3.25 -11.74
C ARG A 205 -9.42 4.33 -11.09
N TRP A 206 -9.79 4.75 -9.90
CA TRP A 206 -9.02 5.72 -9.15
C TRP A 206 -7.70 5.12 -8.67
N ASP A 207 -7.72 3.88 -8.17
CA ASP A 207 -6.52 3.16 -7.77
C ASP A 207 -5.57 2.93 -8.95
N ASP A 208 -6.08 2.49 -10.12
CA ASP A 208 -5.31 2.40 -11.37
C ASP A 208 -4.54 3.72 -11.66
N VAL A 209 -5.24 4.86 -11.57
CA VAL A 209 -4.66 6.19 -11.88
C VAL A 209 -3.57 6.58 -10.88
N VAL A 210 -3.82 6.42 -9.59
CA VAL A 210 -2.84 6.81 -8.57
C VAL A 210 -1.65 5.85 -8.49
N ASN A 211 -1.77 4.65 -9.04
CA ASN A 211 -0.70 3.66 -9.15
C ASN A 211 0.16 3.82 -10.40
N LEU A 212 -0.23 4.61 -11.40
CA LEU A 212 0.54 4.75 -12.66
C LEU A 212 2.02 5.11 -12.46
N ALA A 213 2.32 6.08 -11.60
CA ALA A 213 3.69 6.49 -11.33
C ALA A 213 4.40 5.56 -10.32
N PRO A 214 3.78 5.20 -9.17
CA PRO A 214 4.36 4.26 -8.22
C PRO A 214 4.73 2.91 -8.82
N ALA A 215 3.87 2.30 -9.63
CA ALA A 215 4.15 1.00 -10.26
C ALA A 215 5.38 1.04 -11.17
N ARG A 216 5.55 2.13 -11.94
CA ARG A 216 6.75 2.32 -12.77
C ARG A 216 8.00 2.53 -11.93
N LEU A 217 7.88 3.26 -10.82
CA LEU A 217 8.97 3.43 -9.86
C LEU A 217 9.34 2.07 -9.21
N ALA A 218 8.34 1.28 -8.79
CA ALA A 218 8.56 -0.05 -8.23
C ALA A 218 9.28 -0.96 -9.23
N GLY A 219 8.85 -0.98 -10.50
CA GLY A 219 9.55 -1.71 -11.56
C GLY A 219 11.01 -1.27 -11.74
N ALA A 220 11.26 0.05 -11.77
CA ALA A 220 12.62 0.58 -11.88
C ALA A 220 13.50 0.21 -10.67
N LEU A 221 12.93 0.27 -9.45
CA LEU A 221 13.62 -0.14 -8.21
C LEU A 221 13.91 -1.64 -8.20
N THR A 222 12.99 -2.47 -8.69
CA THR A 222 13.19 -3.93 -8.83
C THR A 222 14.36 -4.23 -9.78
N VAL A 223 14.41 -3.56 -10.94
CA VAL A 223 15.55 -3.67 -11.87
C VAL A 223 16.86 -3.26 -11.22
N ALA A 224 16.87 -2.15 -10.49
CA ALA A 224 18.07 -1.64 -9.81
C ALA A 224 18.51 -2.58 -8.66
N ALA A 225 17.57 -3.22 -7.98
CA ALA A 225 17.84 -4.15 -6.88
C ALA A 225 18.22 -5.57 -7.35
N ALA A 226 17.97 -5.93 -8.61
CA ALA A 226 18.22 -7.28 -9.11
C ALA A 226 19.65 -7.82 -8.80
N PRO A 227 20.75 -7.04 -8.94
CA PRO A 227 22.09 -7.54 -8.61
C PRO A 227 22.27 -7.87 -7.13
N VAL A 228 21.54 -7.21 -6.23
CA VAL A 228 21.66 -7.43 -4.77
C VAL A 228 21.23 -8.83 -4.38
N VAL A 229 20.30 -9.42 -5.15
CA VAL A 229 19.80 -10.79 -4.93
C VAL A 229 20.36 -11.79 -5.95
N GLY A 230 21.46 -11.45 -6.63
CA GLY A 230 22.08 -12.32 -7.63
C GLY A 230 21.35 -12.40 -8.97
N GLY A 231 20.35 -11.53 -9.19
CA GLY A 231 19.58 -11.44 -10.43
C GLY A 231 20.24 -10.56 -11.50
N SER A 232 19.70 -10.64 -12.73
CA SER A 232 20.17 -9.86 -13.88
C SER A 232 19.25 -8.65 -14.14
N PRO A 233 19.75 -7.39 -14.08
CA PRO A 233 18.97 -6.21 -14.47
C PRO A 233 18.43 -6.29 -15.89
N ARG A 234 19.19 -6.90 -16.82
CA ARG A 234 18.75 -7.07 -18.21
C ARG A 234 17.54 -8.00 -18.30
N ALA A 235 17.58 -9.13 -17.57
CA ALA A 235 16.47 -10.08 -17.52
C ALA A 235 15.23 -9.42 -16.87
N ALA A 236 15.41 -8.65 -15.80
CA ALA A 236 14.34 -7.90 -15.15
C ALA A 236 13.68 -6.87 -16.10
N VAL A 237 14.48 -6.10 -16.87
CA VAL A 237 13.95 -5.18 -17.89
C VAL A 237 13.20 -5.92 -19.00
N GLN A 238 13.71 -7.07 -19.46
CA GLN A 238 13.05 -7.86 -20.50
C GLN A 238 11.71 -8.40 -20.01
N ALA A 239 11.64 -8.95 -18.79
CA ALA A 239 10.40 -9.39 -18.16
C ALA A 239 9.42 -8.22 -18.04
N TRP A 240 9.84 -7.08 -17.50
CA TRP A 240 9.00 -5.90 -17.37
C TRP A 240 8.42 -5.45 -18.72
N ARG A 241 9.24 -5.33 -19.77
CA ARG A 241 8.78 -4.92 -21.10
C ARG A 241 7.82 -5.91 -21.74
N ARG A 242 8.01 -7.21 -21.51
CA ARG A 242 7.13 -8.26 -22.04
C ARG A 242 5.78 -8.24 -21.33
N ASP A 243 5.78 -8.10 -20.01
CA ASP A 243 4.61 -8.37 -19.17
C ASP A 243 3.81 -7.07 -18.87
N ALA A 244 4.44 -5.89 -18.89
CA ALA A 244 3.78 -4.61 -18.65
C ALA A 244 2.68 -4.25 -19.67
N ALA A 245 2.72 -4.81 -20.88
CA ALA A 245 1.67 -4.61 -21.88
C ALA A 245 0.43 -5.48 -21.62
N ALA A 246 0.58 -6.58 -20.88
CA ALA A 246 -0.50 -7.49 -20.53
C ALA A 246 -1.25 -7.04 -19.25
N HIS A 247 -0.60 -6.22 -18.44
CA HIS A 247 -1.10 -5.70 -17.16
C HIS A 247 -0.85 -4.18 -17.11
N PRO A 248 -1.66 -3.35 -17.84
CA PRO A 248 -1.48 -1.90 -17.92
C PRO A 248 -1.79 -1.16 -16.62
#